data_8e7454044335a2a7607e71ad586eb9f2
#
_entry.id   8e7454044335a2a7607e71ad586eb9f2
#
_cell.length_a   1.000
_cell.length_b   1.000
_cell.length_c   1.000
_cell.angle_alpha   90.00
_cell.angle_beta   90.00
_cell.angle_gamma   90.00
#
_symmetry.space_group_name_H-M   'P 1'
#
loop_
_entity.id
_entity.type
_entity.pdbx_description
1 polymer ?
#
loop_
_entity_poly.entity_id
_entity_poly.type
_entity_poly.pdbx_seq_one_letter_code
_entity_poly.pdbx_strand_id
1 'polypeptide(L)'
;MICNNVLEALGHTPIIRLNRMHQPGSAQILVKFEGLNVGGSIKTRTAWNMIRQAEIEGIINEDTIIVEPTSGNQGIGLALVGAVRGYRTIIIMPDSVSEERRKLVRHYGAEVILIHDAGDIGKCIAACLDTALSMRFCQGFG
;
A
#
# COMPACT_ATOMS: atom_id res chain seq x y z
N MET A 1 5.74 -24.83 5.21
CA MET A 1 4.43 -24.16 5.28
C MET A 1 3.94 -24.04 3.84
N ILE A 2 2.73 -24.42 3.56
CA ILE A 2 2.07 -24.20 2.26
C ILE A 2 1.01 -23.14 2.51
N CYS A 3 1.02 -22.04 1.74
CA CYS A 3 0.05 -20.95 1.82
C CYS A 3 -0.87 -21.01 0.60
N ASN A 4 -2.17 -20.76 0.79
CA ASN A 4 -3.14 -20.76 -0.31
C ASN A 4 -3.05 -19.48 -1.15
N ASN A 5 -2.58 -18.40 -0.57
CA ASN A 5 -2.31 -17.16 -1.25
C ASN A 5 -1.18 -16.38 -0.56
N VAL A 6 -0.73 -15.33 -1.20
CA VAL A 6 0.42 -14.55 -0.76
C VAL A 6 0.17 -13.75 0.53
N LEU A 7 -1.09 -13.48 0.90
CA LEU A 7 -1.41 -12.79 2.16
C LEU A 7 -1.19 -13.67 3.39
N GLU A 8 -1.29 -14.99 3.25
CA GLU A 8 -0.95 -15.94 4.32
C GLU A 8 0.57 -16.01 4.58
N ALA A 9 1.39 -15.59 3.62
CA ALA A 9 2.83 -15.48 3.76
C ALA A 9 3.28 -14.14 4.37
N LEU A 10 2.34 -13.24 4.65
CA LEU A 10 2.62 -11.94 5.25
C LEU A 10 3.19 -12.09 6.65
N GLY A 11 4.21 -11.31 6.94
CA GLY A 11 4.87 -11.38 8.23
C GLY A 11 6.02 -12.37 8.24
N HIS A 12 6.28 -12.97 9.40
CA HIS A 12 7.41 -13.89 9.61
C HIS A 12 8.77 -13.32 9.15
N THR A 13 8.87 -12.00 9.03
CA THR A 13 10.12 -11.32 8.65
C THR A 13 11.15 -11.46 9.77
N PRO A 14 12.44 -11.63 9.43
CA PRO A 14 13.49 -11.86 10.42
C PRO A 14 13.76 -10.63 11.27
N ILE A 15 14.26 -10.87 12.49
CA ILE A 15 14.89 -9.84 13.30
C ILE A 15 16.39 -10.01 13.15
N ILE A 16 17.09 -8.94 12.79
CA ILE A 16 18.52 -8.92 12.52
C ILE A 16 19.22 -8.12 13.64
N ARG A 17 20.26 -8.70 14.22
CA ARG A 17 21.13 -8.00 15.16
C ARG A 17 22.15 -7.18 14.37
N LEU A 18 22.27 -5.89 14.69
CA LEU A 18 23.30 -5.04 14.11
C LEU A 18 24.61 -5.22 14.90
N ASN A 19 25.64 -5.76 14.25
CA ASN A 19 26.90 -6.13 14.91
C ASN A 19 27.97 -5.04 14.84
N ARG A 20 27.82 -4.04 13.96
CA ARG A 20 28.85 -3.01 13.70
C ARG A 20 28.44 -1.60 14.09
N MET A 21 27.20 -1.41 14.54
CA MET A 21 26.64 -0.08 14.84
C MET A 21 26.47 0.17 16.34
N HIS A 22 26.98 -0.70 17.19
CA HIS A 22 26.93 -0.52 18.64
C HIS A 22 28.35 -0.53 19.23
N GLN A 23 28.55 0.21 20.31
CA GLN A 23 29.79 0.21 21.05
C GLN A 23 29.76 -0.90 22.10
N PRO A 24 30.95 -1.47 22.51
CA PRO A 24 31.02 -2.39 23.62
C PRO A 24 30.38 -1.80 24.88
N GLY A 25 29.50 -2.57 25.54
CA GLY A 25 28.76 -2.12 26.72
C GLY A 25 27.50 -1.30 26.46
N SER A 26 27.20 -0.97 25.22
CA SER A 26 25.94 -0.29 24.84
C SER A 26 24.78 -1.28 24.65
N ALA A 27 23.56 -0.74 24.49
CA ALA A 27 22.36 -1.53 24.23
C ALA A 27 22.46 -2.30 22.89
N GLN A 28 21.88 -3.50 22.85
CA GLN A 28 21.75 -4.28 21.64
C GLN A 28 20.73 -3.66 20.71
N ILE A 29 21.09 -3.48 19.43
CA ILE A 29 20.20 -2.96 18.40
C ILE A 29 19.68 -4.12 17.54
N LEU A 30 18.36 -4.29 17.51
CA LEU A 30 17.67 -5.29 16.72
C LEU A 30 16.78 -4.60 15.67
N VAL A 31 16.84 -5.06 14.44
CA VAL A 31 16.07 -4.51 13.31
C VAL A 31 15.10 -5.55 12.79
N LYS A 32 13.83 -5.25 12.79
CA LYS A 32 12.79 -6.02 12.10
C LYS A 32 12.88 -5.73 10.59
N PHE A 33 13.32 -6.69 9.78
CA PHE A 33 13.62 -6.47 8.37
C PHE A 33 12.37 -6.66 7.49
N GLU A 34 11.53 -5.64 7.44
CA GLU A 34 10.28 -5.63 6.68
C GLU A 34 10.47 -5.54 5.14
N GLY A 35 11.68 -5.27 4.67
CA GLY A 35 12.00 -5.35 3.24
C GLY A 35 11.82 -6.74 2.63
N LEU A 36 11.85 -7.80 3.45
CA LEU A 36 11.56 -9.17 3.02
C LEU A 36 10.07 -9.52 3.10
N ASN A 37 9.24 -8.62 3.56
CA ASN A 37 7.80 -8.87 3.56
C ASN A 37 7.25 -8.87 2.14
N VAL A 38 6.15 -9.58 1.92
CA VAL A 38 5.42 -9.54 0.66
C VAL A 38 5.04 -8.09 0.32
N GLY A 39 5.31 -7.65 -0.90
CA GLY A 39 5.16 -6.24 -1.29
C GLY A 39 6.34 -5.33 -0.88
N GLY A 40 7.43 -5.89 -0.32
CA GLY A 40 8.70 -5.21 -0.09
C GLY A 40 8.70 -4.20 1.05
N SER A 41 7.68 -4.16 1.91
CA SER A 41 7.61 -3.22 3.03
C SER A 41 6.60 -3.62 4.10
N ILE A 42 6.62 -2.92 5.24
CA ILE A 42 5.62 -3.06 6.30
C ILE A 42 4.19 -2.69 5.83
N LYS A 43 4.04 -1.94 4.74
CA LYS A 43 2.75 -1.39 4.32
C LYS A 43 1.75 -2.44 3.83
N THR A 44 2.21 -3.58 3.36
CA THR A 44 1.29 -4.67 3.03
C THR A 44 0.57 -5.21 4.27
N ARG A 45 1.22 -5.19 5.45
CA ARG A 45 0.55 -5.51 6.72
C ARG A 45 -0.57 -4.51 7.02
N THR A 46 -0.27 -3.21 6.87
CA THR A 46 -1.24 -2.15 7.11
C THR A 46 -2.42 -2.30 6.14
N ALA A 47 -2.14 -2.43 4.85
CA ALA A 47 -3.16 -2.59 3.82
C ALA A 47 -4.05 -3.83 4.08
N TRP A 48 -3.43 -4.97 4.37
CA TRP A 48 -4.18 -6.20 4.66
C TRP A 48 -5.06 -6.06 5.90
N ASN A 49 -4.53 -5.49 6.98
CA ASN A 49 -5.32 -5.32 8.20
C ASN A 49 -6.52 -4.38 7.98
N MET A 50 -6.33 -3.28 7.24
CA MET A 50 -7.41 -2.33 6.92
C MET A 50 -8.53 -3.02 6.13
N ILE A 51 -8.19 -3.72 5.05
CA ILE A 51 -9.16 -4.40 4.20
C ILE A 51 -9.86 -5.53 4.97
N ARG A 52 -9.09 -6.38 5.63
CA ARG A 52 -9.64 -7.48 6.42
C ARG A 52 -10.60 -7.00 7.51
N GLN A 53 -10.26 -5.93 8.21
CA GLN A 53 -11.12 -5.38 9.25
C GLN A 53 -12.41 -4.82 8.65
N ALA A 54 -12.33 -4.11 7.54
CA ALA A 54 -13.50 -3.59 6.84
C ALA A 54 -14.42 -4.71 6.30
N GLU A 55 -13.84 -5.84 5.86
CA GLU A 55 -14.59 -7.04 5.46
C GLU A 55 -15.34 -7.65 6.67
N ILE A 56 -14.64 -7.80 7.82
CA ILE A 56 -15.23 -8.36 9.05
C ILE A 56 -16.38 -7.50 9.57
N GLU A 57 -16.24 -6.18 9.49
CA GLU A 57 -17.25 -5.22 9.92
C GLU A 57 -18.38 -5.01 8.90
N GLY A 58 -18.28 -5.62 7.71
CA GLY A 58 -19.27 -5.47 6.64
C GLY A 58 -19.32 -4.07 6.03
N ILE A 59 -18.23 -3.29 6.18
CA ILE A 59 -18.10 -1.93 5.61
C ILE A 59 -17.89 -2.00 4.10
N ILE A 60 -17.21 -3.05 3.63
CA ILE A 60 -16.91 -3.29 2.21
C ILE A 60 -17.46 -4.65 1.76
N ASN A 61 -17.77 -4.74 0.48
CA ASN A 61 -18.27 -5.95 -0.18
C ASN A 61 -17.57 -6.14 -1.52
N GLU A 62 -17.96 -7.15 -2.30
CA GLU A 62 -17.36 -7.50 -3.60
C GLU A 62 -17.42 -6.38 -4.66
N ASP A 63 -18.42 -5.48 -4.56
CA ASP A 63 -18.58 -4.35 -5.48
C ASP A 63 -17.77 -3.11 -5.06
N THR A 64 -17.11 -3.16 -3.92
CA THR A 64 -16.35 -2.02 -3.38
C THR A 64 -15.12 -1.72 -4.23
N ILE A 65 -14.91 -0.44 -4.54
CA ILE A 65 -13.69 0.05 -5.18
C ILE A 65 -12.80 0.68 -4.10
N ILE A 66 -11.56 0.22 -4.03
CA ILE A 66 -10.56 0.79 -3.15
C ILE A 66 -9.89 1.96 -3.87
N VAL A 67 -9.96 3.15 -3.29
CA VAL A 67 -9.32 4.36 -3.83
C VAL A 67 -8.35 4.92 -2.79
N GLU A 68 -7.08 5.10 -3.17
CA GLU A 68 -6.06 5.60 -2.25
C GLU A 68 -5.18 6.67 -2.92
N PRO A 69 -5.15 7.89 -2.38
CA PRO A 69 -4.20 8.92 -2.79
C PRO A 69 -2.87 8.72 -2.04
N THR A 70 -1.85 8.23 -2.73
CA THR A 70 -0.55 7.96 -2.12
C THR A 70 0.58 7.92 -3.13
N SER A 71 1.74 8.45 -2.77
CA SER A 71 3.00 8.31 -3.53
C SER A 71 3.87 7.15 -3.06
N GLY A 72 3.45 6.43 -2.01
CA GLY A 72 4.31 5.53 -1.24
C GLY A 72 3.94 4.06 -1.31
N ASN A 73 4.55 3.31 -0.40
CA ASN A 73 4.39 1.86 -0.29
C ASN A 73 2.97 1.42 0.13
N GLN A 74 2.15 2.35 0.65
CA GLN A 74 0.75 2.04 0.98
C GLN A 74 -0.03 1.66 -0.28
N GLY A 75 0.16 2.40 -1.39
CA GLY A 75 -0.46 2.07 -2.67
C GLY A 75 -0.03 0.70 -3.21
N ILE A 76 1.25 0.35 -3.06
CA ILE A 76 1.75 -0.98 -3.43
C ILE A 76 1.07 -2.07 -2.59
N GLY A 77 0.95 -1.83 -1.28
CA GLY A 77 0.28 -2.76 -0.36
C GLY A 77 -1.19 -2.96 -0.70
N LEU A 78 -1.94 -1.88 -0.95
CA LEU A 78 -3.36 -1.95 -1.32
C LEU A 78 -3.58 -2.59 -2.69
N ALA A 79 -2.73 -2.29 -3.68
CA ALA A 79 -2.79 -2.93 -4.99
C ALA A 79 -2.59 -4.45 -4.89
N LEU A 80 -1.60 -4.90 -4.11
CA LEU A 80 -1.35 -6.32 -3.87
C LEU A 80 -2.54 -6.99 -3.15
N VAL A 81 -3.06 -6.38 -2.09
CA VAL A 81 -4.20 -6.91 -1.35
C VAL A 81 -5.44 -6.95 -2.22
N GLY A 82 -5.71 -5.88 -2.97
CA GLY A 82 -6.82 -5.80 -3.92
C GLY A 82 -6.76 -6.91 -4.97
N ALA A 83 -5.57 -7.14 -5.56
CA ALA A 83 -5.36 -8.23 -6.51
C ALA A 83 -5.71 -9.62 -5.93
N VAL A 84 -5.31 -9.88 -4.68
CA VAL A 84 -5.57 -11.18 -4.01
C VAL A 84 -7.03 -11.33 -3.60
N ARG A 85 -7.66 -10.25 -3.17
CA ARG A 85 -9.04 -10.25 -2.67
C ARG A 85 -10.09 -10.00 -3.76
N GLY A 86 -9.68 -9.63 -4.97
CA GLY A 86 -10.58 -9.38 -6.09
C GLY A 86 -11.16 -7.96 -6.12
N TYR A 87 -10.64 -7.02 -5.33
CA TYR A 87 -11.13 -5.64 -5.33
C TYR A 87 -10.55 -4.84 -6.50
N ARG A 88 -11.40 -4.11 -7.19
CA ARG A 88 -10.94 -3.03 -8.06
C ARG A 88 -10.21 -1.98 -7.23
N THR A 89 -8.98 -1.66 -7.60
CA THR A 89 -8.13 -0.74 -6.84
C THR A 89 -7.64 0.39 -7.73
N ILE A 90 -7.78 1.63 -7.26
CA ILE A 90 -7.36 2.84 -7.96
C ILE A 90 -6.38 3.57 -7.06
N ILE A 91 -5.17 3.78 -7.54
CA ILE A 91 -4.12 4.52 -6.82
C ILE A 91 -3.91 5.85 -7.52
N ILE A 92 -4.08 6.94 -6.77
CA ILE A 92 -3.89 8.31 -7.25
C ILE A 92 -2.56 8.82 -6.73
N MET A 93 -1.67 9.23 -7.62
CA MET A 93 -0.33 9.65 -7.21
C MET A 93 0.21 10.79 -8.08
N PRO A 94 1.17 11.58 -7.56
CA PRO A 94 1.89 12.57 -8.35
C PRO A 94 2.60 11.94 -9.55
N ASP A 95 2.68 12.65 -10.66
CA ASP A 95 3.41 12.21 -11.85
C ASP A 95 4.94 12.25 -11.67
N SER A 96 5.43 12.89 -10.60
CA SER A 96 6.83 12.87 -10.18
C SER A 96 7.26 11.56 -9.50
N VAL A 97 6.30 10.67 -9.15
CA VAL A 97 6.62 9.34 -8.58
C VAL A 97 7.36 8.49 -9.62
N SER A 98 8.37 7.74 -9.15
CA SER A 98 9.21 6.91 -10.02
C SER A 98 8.39 5.95 -10.89
N GLU A 99 8.86 5.74 -12.12
CA GLU A 99 8.20 4.85 -13.08
C GLU A 99 8.12 3.41 -12.56
N GLU A 100 9.11 2.95 -11.79
CA GLU A 100 9.13 1.63 -11.17
C GLU A 100 7.93 1.41 -10.26
N ARG A 101 7.59 2.39 -9.40
CA ARG A 101 6.42 2.30 -8.53
C ARG A 101 5.12 2.25 -9.33
N ARG A 102 5.01 3.10 -10.36
CA ARG A 102 3.84 3.09 -11.24
C ARG A 102 3.67 1.74 -11.93
N LYS A 103 4.76 1.17 -12.44
CA LYS A 103 4.78 -0.16 -13.06
C LYS A 103 4.38 -1.25 -12.07
N LEU A 104 4.94 -1.22 -10.85
CA LEU A 104 4.65 -2.22 -9.82
C LEU A 104 3.17 -2.23 -9.42
N VAL A 105 2.60 -1.04 -9.18
CA VAL A 105 1.17 -0.91 -8.83
C VAL A 105 0.29 -1.44 -9.96
N ARG A 106 0.59 -1.07 -11.22
CA ARG A 106 -0.12 -1.60 -12.40
C ARG A 106 0.07 -3.10 -12.59
N HIS A 107 1.24 -3.62 -12.28
CA HIS A 107 1.52 -5.06 -12.36
C HIS A 107 0.64 -5.88 -11.43
N TYR A 108 0.27 -5.32 -10.27
CA TYR A 108 -0.73 -5.90 -9.36
C TYR A 108 -2.17 -5.68 -9.83
N GLY A 109 -2.40 -5.10 -11.01
CA GLY A 109 -3.73 -4.91 -11.57
C GLY A 109 -4.46 -3.66 -11.12
N ALA A 110 -3.85 -2.79 -10.31
CA ALA A 110 -4.47 -1.54 -9.92
C ALA A 110 -4.39 -0.48 -11.03
N GLU A 111 -5.43 0.33 -11.13
CA GLU A 111 -5.45 1.52 -11.97
C GLU A 111 -4.59 2.61 -11.34
N VAL A 112 -3.87 3.37 -12.15
CA VAL A 112 -3.05 4.49 -11.68
C VAL A 112 -3.52 5.77 -12.35
N ILE A 113 -3.97 6.71 -11.52
CA ILE A 113 -4.29 8.09 -11.93
C ILE A 113 -3.12 8.98 -11.53
N LEU A 114 -2.57 9.71 -12.49
CA LEU A 114 -1.47 10.63 -12.25
C LEU A 114 -2.00 12.06 -12.13
N ILE A 115 -1.57 12.75 -11.08
CA ILE A 115 -1.82 14.19 -10.88
C ILE A 115 -0.52 14.93 -11.14
N HIS A 116 -0.60 15.99 -11.94
CA HIS A 116 0.58 16.76 -12.30
C HIS A 116 1.20 17.47 -11.08
N ASP A 117 2.49 17.18 -10.85
CA ASP A 117 3.29 17.82 -9.81
C ASP A 117 4.01 19.05 -10.41
N ALA A 118 3.45 20.22 -10.20
CA ALA A 118 4.00 21.49 -10.67
C ALA A 118 5.15 22.03 -9.78
N GLY A 119 5.79 21.16 -8.96
CA GLY A 119 6.85 21.56 -8.03
C GLY A 119 6.37 22.00 -6.65
N ASP A 120 5.06 21.94 -6.39
CA ASP A 120 4.46 22.16 -5.07
C ASP A 120 3.80 20.85 -4.61
N ILE A 121 4.56 20.06 -3.87
CA ILE A 121 4.10 18.74 -3.40
C ILE A 121 2.86 18.85 -2.51
N GLY A 122 2.70 19.93 -1.76
CA GLY A 122 1.54 20.17 -0.90
C GLY A 122 0.27 20.31 -1.73
N LYS A 123 0.29 21.11 -2.78
CA LYS A 123 -0.83 21.26 -3.72
C LYS A 123 -1.12 19.98 -4.48
N CYS A 124 -0.08 19.27 -4.89
CA CYS A 124 -0.25 18.00 -5.57
C CYS A 124 -0.94 16.95 -4.69
N ILE A 125 -0.54 16.84 -3.41
CA ILE A 125 -1.19 15.95 -2.45
C ILE A 125 -2.66 16.35 -2.24
N ALA A 126 -2.97 17.65 -2.09
CA ALA A 126 -4.33 18.13 -1.97
C ALA A 126 -5.17 17.73 -3.21
N ALA A 127 -4.64 17.93 -4.41
CA ALA A 127 -5.32 17.53 -5.66
C ALA A 127 -5.56 16.02 -5.76
N CYS A 128 -4.61 15.19 -5.28
CA CYS A 128 -4.79 13.74 -5.18
C CYS A 128 -5.95 13.37 -4.23
N LEU A 129 -6.03 14.03 -3.07
CA LEU A 129 -7.11 13.83 -2.10
C LEU A 129 -8.46 14.27 -2.67
N ASP A 130 -8.54 15.43 -3.29
CA ASP A 130 -9.76 15.95 -3.90
C ASP A 130 -10.26 15.02 -5.01
N THR A 131 -9.35 14.48 -5.82
CA THR A 131 -9.66 13.50 -6.86
C THR A 131 -10.26 12.23 -6.25
N ALA A 132 -9.64 11.70 -5.17
CA ALA A 132 -10.13 10.51 -4.48
C ALA A 132 -11.52 10.75 -3.87
N LEU A 133 -11.74 11.91 -3.26
CA LEU A 133 -13.03 12.29 -2.66
C LEU A 133 -14.12 12.44 -3.71
N SER A 134 -13.80 13.03 -4.87
CA SER A 134 -14.77 13.17 -5.97
C SER A 134 -15.27 11.84 -6.50
N MET A 135 -14.43 10.80 -6.49
CA MET A 135 -14.82 9.45 -6.91
C MET A 135 -15.86 8.81 -5.97
N ARG A 136 -15.89 9.17 -4.69
CA ARG A 136 -16.90 8.68 -3.75
C ARG A 136 -18.32 9.10 -4.13
N PHE A 137 -18.48 10.26 -4.76
CA PHE A 137 -19.78 10.80 -5.14
C PHE A 137 -20.26 10.28 -6.52
N CYS A 138 -19.37 9.76 -7.34
CA CYS A 138 -19.74 9.23 -8.66
C CYS A 138 -20.31 7.80 -8.61
N GLN A 139 -20.26 7.12 -7.48
CA GLN A 139 -20.75 5.74 -7.30
C GLN A 139 -22.15 5.64 -6.68
N GLY A 140 -22.78 6.74 -6.35
CA GLY A 140 -24.13 6.75 -5.85
C GLY A 140 -25.11 7.19 -6.95
N PHE A 141 -25.76 6.26 -7.59
CA PHE A 141 -27.03 6.32 -8.36
C PHE A 141 -26.88 5.58 -9.69
N GLY A 142 -27.04 4.27 -9.58
CA GLY A 142 -27.45 3.40 -10.65
C GLY A 142 -28.47 2.43 -10.08
#